data_cf42f47548c678b3bab2356c2ac0fac4
#
_entry.id   cf42f47548c678b3bab2356c2ac0fac4
#
_cell.length_a   1.000
_cell.length_b   1.000
_cell.length_c   1.000
_cell.angle_alpha   90.00
_cell.angle_beta   90.00
_cell.angle_gamma   90.00
#
_symmetry.space_group_name_H-M   'P 1'
#
loop_
_entity.id
_entity.type
_entity.pdbx_description
1 polymer ?
#
loop_
_entity_poly.entity_id
_entity_poly.type
_entity_poly.pdbx_seq_one_letter_code
_entity_poly.pdbx_strand_id
1 'polypeptide(L)'
;MFETLAIHWSVNPEIFSIGPVAIRWYSLLFISGFILGWFIFRGFFRREGVPETLLDPLLYTLLIGTIVGARLGHCLFYQPDYYLGSMKGFWEIFMPWKGGLASHGGTIALFIAMWWFARRYGRRYDFDFVWILDHLAIAVCFAATFIRLGNLFNSEIYGDMTSLPWGFVFELRGETEPKHPTQLYEALSYFLLGVFQILMYKYRLDKLYRGFFIGTFFIGCFGMRFLIEFIKEPQVGFEQDMVLNMGQWLSIPFVLLGIGFLVYSYIKKQPAMIVHPEKKKAAPTNYAKSLNK
;
A
#
# COMPACT_ATOMS: atom_id res chain seq x y z
N MET A 1 22.41 -2.00 37.49
CA MET A 1 21.14 -2.33 36.83
C MET A 1 20.79 -1.11 36.04
N PHE A 2 21.05 -1.09 34.74
CA PHE A 2 20.61 0.03 33.90
C PHE A 2 19.09 -0.14 33.78
N GLU A 3 18.32 0.76 34.37
CA GLU A 3 16.91 0.90 34.02
C GLU A 3 16.87 1.11 32.49
N THR A 4 16.33 0.14 31.79
CA THR A 4 16.09 0.28 30.37
C THR A 4 15.18 1.48 30.21
N LEU A 5 15.62 2.49 29.45
CA LEU A 5 14.85 3.68 29.08
C LEU A 5 13.71 3.27 28.14
N ALA A 6 12.90 2.30 28.54
CA ALA A 6 11.79 1.81 27.76
C ALA A 6 10.68 2.88 27.67
N ILE A 7 10.03 2.96 26.53
CA ILE A 7 8.91 3.88 26.32
C ILE A 7 7.63 3.17 26.73
N HIS A 8 7.00 3.64 27.81
CA HIS A 8 5.70 3.14 28.24
C HIS A 8 4.60 3.65 27.30
N TRP A 9 3.91 2.73 26.62
CA TRP A 9 2.90 3.05 25.62
C TRP A 9 1.51 2.60 26.08
N SER A 10 0.74 3.59 26.59
CA SER A 10 -0.62 3.41 27.09
C SER A 10 -1.64 4.31 26.39
N VAL A 11 -1.33 4.73 25.15
CA VAL A 11 -2.19 5.63 24.38
C VAL A 11 -3.51 4.95 24.03
N ASN A 12 -4.63 5.58 24.39
CA ASN A 12 -5.96 5.09 24.07
C ASN A 12 -6.13 5.07 22.53
N PRO A 13 -6.49 3.94 21.91
CA PRO A 13 -6.77 3.87 20.48
C PRO A 13 -7.98 4.70 20.04
N GLU A 14 -8.89 5.03 20.96
CA GLU A 14 -10.04 5.90 20.73
C GLU A 14 -9.70 7.35 21.07
N ILE A 15 -10.01 8.27 20.16
CA ILE A 15 -9.85 9.71 20.35
C ILE A 15 -11.04 10.24 21.16
N PHE A 16 -12.25 9.95 20.67
CA PHE A 16 -13.53 10.25 21.29
C PHE A 16 -14.64 9.41 20.68
N SER A 17 -15.80 9.34 21.34
CA SER A 17 -16.99 8.66 20.83
C SER A 17 -18.18 9.61 20.71
N ILE A 18 -18.98 9.44 19.67
CA ILE A 18 -20.23 10.16 19.46
C ILE A 18 -21.35 9.11 19.41
N GLY A 19 -22.07 8.94 20.49
CA GLY A 19 -23.06 7.88 20.63
C GLY A 19 -22.39 6.49 20.45
N PRO A 20 -22.89 5.64 19.55
CA PRO A 20 -22.35 4.30 19.33
C PRO A 20 -21.09 4.28 18.42
N VAL A 21 -20.66 5.42 17.89
CA VAL A 21 -19.56 5.52 16.95
C VAL A 21 -18.31 6.02 17.66
N ALA A 22 -17.29 5.16 17.77
CA ALA A 22 -15.98 5.51 18.29
C ALA A 22 -15.05 5.98 17.15
N ILE A 23 -14.50 7.17 17.28
CA ILE A 23 -13.49 7.71 16.37
C ILE A 23 -12.11 7.28 16.86
N ARG A 24 -11.41 6.49 16.04
CA ARG A 24 -10.12 5.90 16.38
C ARG A 24 -8.99 6.53 15.58
N TRP A 25 -7.79 6.59 16.20
CA TRP A 25 -6.57 7.04 15.53
C TRP A 25 -6.30 6.27 14.23
N TYR A 26 -6.51 4.94 14.25
CA TYR A 26 -6.35 4.10 13.07
C TYR A 26 -7.22 4.57 11.89
N SER A 27 -8.50 4.84 12.15
CA SER A 27 -9.43 5.29 11.09
C SER A 27 -9.06 6.66 10.55
N LEU A 28 -8.64 7.57 11.42
CA LEU A 28 -8.19 8.91 11.02
C LEU A 28 -6.94 8.85 10.14
N LEU A 29 -5.94 8.08 10.57
CA LEU A 29 -4.68 7.88 9.81
C LEU A 29 -4.95 7.18 8.48
N PHE A 30 -5.83 6.17 8.45
CA PHE A 30 -6.23 5.50 7.22
C PHE A 30 -6.85 6.47 6.21
N ILE A 31 -7.81 7.29 6.64
CA ILE A 31 -8.43 8.33 5.80
C ILE A 31 -7.40 9.36 5.34
N SER A 32 -6.47 9.77 6.22
CA SER A 32 -5.39 10.70 5.87
C SER A 32 -4.50 10.16 4.76
N GLY A 33 -4.29 8.84 4.71
CA GLY A 33 -3.58 8.18 3.61
C GLY A 33 -4.27 8.37 2.25
N PHE A 34 -5.60 8.24 2.19
CA PHE A 34 -6.37 8.51 0.97
C PHE A 34 -6.35 9.98 0.56
N ILE A 35 -6.50 10.89 1.53
CA ILE A 35 -6.47 12.34 1.26
C ILE A 35 -5.10 12.72 0.70
N LEU A 36 -4.01 12.27 1.33
CA LEU A 36 -2.66 12.52 0.86
C LEU A 36 -2.44 11.91 -0.53
N GLY A 37 -2.90 10.67 -0.74
CA GLY A 37 -2.85 10.00 -2.04
C GLY A 37 -3.54 10.79 -3.14
N TRP A 38 -4.71 11.37 -2.86
CA TRP A 38 -5.44 12.23 -3.80
C TRP A 38 -4.61 13.47 -4.19
N PHE A 39 -3.99 14.17 -3.21
CA PHE A 39 -3.13 15.33 -3.48
C PHE A 39 -1.89 14.94 -4.29
N ILE A 40 -1.26 13.80 -4.01
CA ILE A 40 -0.12 13.29 -4.75
C ILE A 40 -0.53 13.02 -6.22
N PHE A 41 -1.63 12.30 -6.46
CA PHE A 41 -2.14 12.04 -7.80
C PHE A 41 -2.51 13.30 -8.56
N ARG A 42 -3.10 14.30 -7.86
CA ARG A 42 -3.37 15.60 -8.46
C ARG A 42 -2.09 16.27 -8.97
N GLY A 43 -0.99 16.18 -8.20
CA GLY A 43 0.32 16.66 -8.62
C GLY A 43 0.84 15.95 -9.87
N PHE A 44 0.67 14.61 -9.96
CA PHE A 44 1.06 13.83 -11.12
C PHE A 44 0.25 14.21 -12.36
N PHE A 45 -1.07 14.29 -12.23
CA PHE A 45 -1.97 14.63 -13.33
C PHE A 45 -1.64 16.00 -13.91
N ARG A 46 -1.44 17.02 -13.05
CA ARG A 46 -1.02 18.37 -13.47
C ARG A 46 0.31 18.35 -14.21
N ARG A 47 1.30 17.65 -13.67
CA ARG A 47 2.64 17.60 -14.25
C ARG A 47 2.67 16.91 -15.60
N GLU A 48 1.89 15.85 -15.74
CA GLU A 48 1.89 15.01 -16.94
C GLU A 48 0.77 15.34 -17.93
N GLY A 49 -0.01 16.40 -17.65
CA GLY A 49 -1.07 16.88 -18.54
C GLY A 49 -2.28 15.95 -18.63
N VAL A 50 -2.51 15.13 -17.62
CA VAL A 50 -3.74 14.35 -17.46
C VAL A 50 -4.81 15.27 -16.82
N PRO A 51 -6.05 15.30 -17.34
CA PRO A 51 -7.09 16.17 -16.77
C PRO A 51 -7.41 15.82 -15.32
N GLU A 52 -7.44 16.82 -14.44
CA GLU A 52 -7.80 16.64 -13.03
C GLU A 52 -9.23 16.07 -12.86
N THR A 53 -10.09 16.24 -13.84
CA THR A 53 -11.44 15.66 -13.85
C THR A 53 -11.46 14.13 -13.83
N LEU A 54 -10.32 13.46 -14.06
CA LEU A 54 -10.19 12.02 -13.94
C LEU A 54 -9.79 11.55 -12.52
N LEU A 55 -9.47 12.48 -11.60
CA LEU A 55 -9.11 12.12 -10.22
C LEU A 55 -10.26 11.47 -9.47
N ASP A 56 -11.45 12.07 -9.53
CA ASP A 56 -12.62 11.53 -8.85
C ASP A 56 -13.05 10.17 -9.44
N PRO A 57 -13.15 10.02 -10.78
CA PRO A 57 -13.36 8.69 -11.38
C PRO A 57 -12.31 7.65 -10.97
N LEU A 58 -11.04 8.04 -10.87
CA LEU A 58 -9.99 7.13 -10.40
C LEU A 58 -10.22 6.74 -8.94
N LEU A 59 -10.44 7.72 -8.06
CA LEU A 59 -10.69 7.49 -6.64
C LEU A 59 -11.89 6.56 -6.42
N TYR A 60 -13.03 6.86 -7.07
CA TYR A 60 -14.21 6.01 -6.96
C TYR A 60 -13.97 4.60 -7.50
N THR A 61 -13.26 4.46 -8.61
CA THR A 61 -12.92 3.16 -9.19
C THR A 61 -12.08 2.32 -8.21
N LEU A 62 -11.08 2.93 -7.59
CA LEU A 62 -10.23 2.24 -6.61
C LEU A 62 -11.00 1.92 -5.33
N LEU A 63 -11.75 2.87 -4.79
CA LEU A 63 -12.48 2.70 -3.53
C LEU A 63 -13.59 1.65 -3.66
N ILE A 64 -14.47 1.80 -4.65
CA ILE A 64 -15.57 0.86 -4.88
C ILE A 64 -15.02 -0.52 -5.25
N GLY A 65 -14.02 -0.58 -6.13
CA GLY A 65 -13.37 -1.83 -6.51
C GLY A 65 -12.82 -2.57 -5.30
N THR A 66 -12.11 -1.86 -4.42
CA THR A 66 -11.54 -2.44 -3.20
C THR A 66 -12.62 -2.95 -2.24
N ILE A 67 -13.65 -2.15 -1.95
CA ILE A 67 -14.73 -2.55 -1.03
C ILE A 67 -15.49 -3.76 -1.57
N VAL A 68 -15.91 -3.71 -2.84
CA VAL A 68 -16.65 -4.80 -3.49
C VAL A 68 -15.79 -6.06 -3.54
N GLY A 69 -14.54 -5.95 -3.94
CA GLY A 69 -13.63 -7.09 -4.00
C GLY A 69 -13.31 -7.69 -2.64
N ALA A 70 -13.09 -6.86 -1.61
CA ALA A 70 -12.87 -7.34 -0.25
C ALA A 70 -14.11 -8.08 0.30
N ARG A 71 -15.31 -7.56 0.00
CA ARG A 71 -16.58 -8.20 0.41
C ARG A 71 -16.80 -9.52 -0.33
N LEU A 72 -16.69 -9.52 -1.65
CA LEU A 72 -16.82 -10.74 -2.45
C LEU A 72 -15.78 -11.80 -2.07
N GLY A 73 -14.53 -11.36 -1.85
CA GLY A 73 -13.46 -12.25 -1.39
C GLY A 73 -13.80 -12.92 -0.06
N HIS A 74 -14.35 -12.17 0.90
CA HIS A 74 -14.79 -12.75 2.16
C HIS A 74 -15.96 -13.75 1.95
N CYS A 75 -17.00 -13.33 1.25
CA CYS A 75 -18.19 -14.16 1.07
C CYS A 75 -17.89 -15.47 0.31
N LEU A 76 -17.02 -15.41 -0.72
CA LEU A 76 -16.76 -16.56 -1.59
C LEU A 76 -15.67 -17.50 -1.06
N PHE A 77 -14.67 -17.00 -0.31
CA PHE A 77 -13.53 -17.80 0.12
C PHE A 77 -13.57 -18.19 1.60
N TYR A 78 -14.20 -17.41 2.47
CA TYR A 78 -14.20 -17.67 3.90
C TYR A 78 -15.50 -18.31 4.41
N GLN A 79 -16.64 -17.93 3.85
CA GLN A 79 -17.96 -18.40 4.31
C GLN A 79 -18.94 -18.67 3.15
N PRO A 80 -18.53 -19.43 2.10
CA PRO A 80 -19.39 -19.67 0.92
C PRO A 80 -20.71 -20.34 1.28
N ASP A 81 -20.69 -21.30 2.18
CA ASP A 81 -21.89 -22.06 2.57
C ASP A 81 -22.95 -21.16 3.23
N TYR A 82 -22.52 -20.18 4.01
CA TYR A 82 -23.43 -19.22 4.63
C TYR A 82 -24.05 -18.28 3.59
N TYR A 83 -23.18 -17.65 2.75
CA TYR A 83 -23.63 -16.61 1.83
C TYR A 83 -24.35 -17.14 0.59
N LEU A 84 -24.00 -18.33 0.12
CA LEU A 84 -24.61 -18.95 -1.06
C LEU A 84 -25.66 -20.00 -0.70
N GLY A 85 -25.66 -20.50 0.54
CA GLY A 85 -26.57 -21.54 1.00
C GLY A 85 -27.94 -21.04 1.51
N SER A 86 -28.12 -19.73 1.68
CA SER A 86 -29.38 -19.17 2.19
C SER A 86 -29.75 -17.84 1.55
N MET A 87 -31.05 -17.58 1.39
CA MET A 87 -31.55 -16.28 0.91
C MET A 87 -31.13 -15.12 1.80
N LYS A 88 -31.07 -15.32 3.12
CA LYS A 88 -30.58 -14.31 4.06
C LYS A 88 -29.10 -14.01 3.82
N GLY A 89 -28.25 -15.02 3.72
CA GLY A 89 -26.83 -14.89 3.43
C GLY A 89 -26.60 -14.16 2.11
N PHE A 90 -27.35 -14.53 1.07
CA PHE A 90 -27.25 -13.89 -0.25
C PHE A 90 -27.47 -12.37 -0.18
N TRP A 91 -28.50 -11.89 0.51
CA TRP A 91 -28.72 -10.45 0.69
C TRP A 91 -27.65 -9.78 1.55
N GLU A 92 -27.06 -10.51 2.49
CA GLU A 92 -25.99 -9.99 3.33
C GLU A 92 -24.67 -9.78 2.55
N ILE A 93 -24.49 -10.38 1.37
CA ILE A 93 -23.35 -10.08 0.47
C ILE A 93 -23.26 -8.57 0.18
N PHE A 94 -24.40 -7.92 -0.01
CA PHE A 94 -24.51 -6.50 -0.33
C PHE A 94 -24.40 -5.57 0.90
N MET A 95 -24.10 -6.10 2.07
CA MET A 95 -24.02 -5.37 3.33
C MET A 95 -22.58 -5.36 3.89
N PRO A 96 -21.63 -4.64 3.26
CA PRO A 96 -20.23 -4.60 3.72
C PRO A 96 -20.07 -4.00 5.13
N TRP A 97 -21.04 -3.18 5.57
CA TRP A 97 -21.07 -2.62 6.94
C TRP A 97 -21.29 -3.64 8.05
N LYS A 98 -21.72 -4.86 7.73
CA LYS A 98 -21.81 -5.97 8.70
C LYS A 98 -20.46 -6.63 8.99
N GLY A 99 -19.38 -6.13 8.40
CA GLY A 99 -18.04 -6.72 8.52
C GLY A 99 -17.80 -7.82 7.48
N GLY A 100 -16.72 -8.58 7.67
CA GLY A 100 -16.35 -9.63 6.72
C GLY A 100 -15.78 -9.04 5.42
N LEU A 101 -14.56 -8.51 5.51
CA LEU A 101 -13.78 -7.98 4.39
C LEU A 101 -12.46 -8.74 4.28
N ALA A 102 -12.18 -9.33 3.12
CA ALA A 102 -10.94 -10.06 2.87
C ALA A 102 -9.96 -9.19 2.07
N SER A 103 -8.78 -8.94 2.62
CA SER A 103 -7.75 -8.12 1.98
C SER A 103 -7.30 -8.66 0.62
N HIS A 104 -7.21 -9.98 0.48
CA HIS A 104 -6.86 -10.61 -0.80
C HIS A 104 -7.87 -10.30 -1.91
N GLY A 105 -9.17 -10.40 -1.61
CA GLY A 105 -10.23 -10.03 -2.55
C GLY A 105 -10.18 -8.55 -2.94
N GLY A 106 -9.94 -7.67 -1.96
CA GLY A 106 -9.75 -6.24 -2.19
C GLY A 106 -8.56 -5.95 -3.11
N THR A 107 -7.42 -6.62 -2.87
CA THR A 107 -6.21 -6.46 -3.69
C THR A 107 -6.43 -6.89 -5.14
N ILE A 108 -7.02 -8.06 -5.36
CA ILE A 108 -7.32 -8.56 -6.73
C ILE A 108 -8.24 -7.58 -7.45
N ALA A 109 -9.32 -7.14 -6.79
CA ALA A 109 -10.27 -6.22 -7.39
C ALA A 109 -9.65 -4.83 -7.65
N LEU A 110 -8.73 -4.38 -6.81
CA LEU A 110 -7.96 -3.15 -7.02
C LEU A 110 -7.16 -3.22 -8.33
N PHE A 111 -6.46 -4.33 -8.59
CA PHE A 111 -5.73 -4.52 -9.85
C PHE A 111 -6.67 -4.56 -11.06
N ILE A 112 -7.82 -5.23 -10.96
CA ILE A 112 -8.84 -5.26 -12.01
C ILE A 112 -9.39 -3.86 -12.26
N ALA A 113 -9.69 -3.10 -11.22
CA ALA A 113 -10.20 -1.73 -11.28
C ALA A 113 -9.20 -0.78 -11.99
N MET A 114 -7.91 -0.87 -11.63
CA MET A 114 -6.84 -0.11 -12.29
C MET A 114 -6.68 -0.48 -13.76
N TRP A 115 -6.73 -1.77 -14.07
CA TRP A 115 -6.67 -2.25 -15.46
C TRP A 115 -7.86 -1.74 -16.28
N TRP A 116 -9.08 -1.80 -15.71
CA TRP A 116 -10.29 -1.27 -16.36
C TRP A 116 -10.17 0.24 -16.59
N PHE A 117 -9.71 1.00 -15.59
CA PHE A 117 -9.50 2.44 -15.72
C PHE A 117 -8.48 2.78 -16.80
N ALA A 118 -7.37 2.06 -16.85
CA ALA A 118 -6.37 2.21 -17.92
C ALA A 118 -6.95 1.91 -19.32
N ARG A 119 -7.76 0.86 -19.44
CA ARG A 119 -8.44 0.54 -20.70
C ARG A 119 -9.45 1.60 -21.13
N ARG A 120 -10.18 2.16 -20.16
CA ARG A 120 -11.26 3.13 -20.41
C ARG A 120 -10.73 4.51 -20.81
N TYR A 121 -9.68 4.98 -20.16
CA TYR A 121 -9.17 6.33 -20.30
C TYR A 121 -7.77 6.43 -20.91
N GLY A 122 -6.96 5.40 -20.77
CA GLY A 122 -5.54 5.45 -21.12
C GLY A 122 -5.25 5.76 -22.57
N ARG A 123 -6.04 5.22 -23.51
CA ARG A 123 -5.87 5.52 -24.95
C ARG A 123 -6.03 7.00 -25.30
N ARG A 124 -6.89 7.70 -24.55
CA ARG A 124 -7.17 9.12 -24.80
C ARG A 124 -6.07 10.03 -24.24
N TYR A 125 -5.40 9.59 -23.17
CA TYR A 125 -4.47 10.42 -22.40
C TYR A 125 -3.04 9.86 -22.39
N ASP A 126 -2.73 8.87 -23.22
CA ASP A 126 -1.40 8.26 -23.39
C ASP A 126 -0.83 7.57 -22.12
N PHE A 127 -1.67 7.08 -21.23
CA PHE A 127 -1.24 6.25 -20.12
C PHE A 127 -1.74 4.80 -20.24
N ASP A 128 -1.01 3.88 -19.62
CA ASP A 128 -1.36 2.47 -19.56
C ASP A 128 -1.50 1.98 -18.12
N PHE A 129 -1.74 0.70 -17.96
CA PHE A 129 -1.86 0.07 -16.65
C PHE A 129 -0.59 0.20 -15.81
N VAL A 130 0.59 0.04 -16.40
CA VAL A 130 1.87 0.13 -15.68
C VAL A 130 2.12 1.56 -15.19
N TRP A 131 1.73 2.57 -15.99
CA TRP A 131 1.77 3.97 -15.56
C TRP A 131 0.92 4.20 -14.29
N ILE A 132 -0.29 3.65 -14.23
CA ILE A 132 -1.14 3.78 -13.01
C ILE A 132 -0.48 3.08 -11.83
N LEU A 133 0.07 1.87 -12.03
CA LEU A 133 0.77 1.14 -10.98
C LEU A 133 1.96 1.92 -10.44
N ASP A 134 2.77 2.53 -11.31
CA ASP A 134 3.92 3.34 -10.91
C ASP A 134 3.51 4.52 -10.03
N HIS A 135 2.45 5.24 -10.42
CA HIS A 135 1.97 6.40 -9.67
C HIS A 135 1.29 6.00 -8.35
N LEU A 136 0.55 4.88 -8.39
CA LEU A 136 -0.08 4.33 -7.18
C LEU A 136 0.98 3.84 -6.18
N ALA A 137 2.06 3.23 -6.63
CA ALA A 137 3.15 2.76 -5.79
C ALA A 137 3.71 3.89 -4.90
N ILE A 138 3.90 5.08 -5.47
CA ILE A 138 4.37 6.26 -4.73
C ILE A 138 3.36 6.67 -3.64
N ALA A 139 2.07 6.75 -3.98
CA ALA A 139 1.03 7.14 -3.03
C ALA A 139 0.84 6.08 -1.92
N VAL A 140 0.92 4.80 -2.28
CA VAL A 140 0.75 3.68 -1.34
C VAL A 140 1.87 3.63 -0.30
N CYS A 141 3.10 4.06 -0.61
CA CYS A 141 4.16 4.17 0.40
C CYS A 141 3.72 5.02 1.60
N PHE A 142 3.12 6.19 1.34
CA PHE A 142 2.64 7.08 2.40
C PHE A 142 1.38 6.55 3.09
N ALA A 143 0.45 5.96 2.34
CA ALA A 143 -0.73 5.31 2.93
C ALA A 143 -0.32 4.15 3.84
N ALA A 144 0.65 3.32 3.43
CA ALA A 144 1.19 2.23 4.24
C ALA A 144 1.88 2.74 5.51
N THR A 145 2.58 3.88 5.44
CA THR A 145 3.14 4.57 6.61
C THR A 145 2.05 4.89 7.64
N PHE A 146 0.94 5.50 7.21
CA PHE A 146 -0.18 5.82 8.10
C PHE A 146 -0.85 4.58 8.68
N ILE A 147 -0.98 3.50 7.89
CA ILE A 147 -1.52 2.23 8.38
C ILE A 147 -0.63 1.68 9.51
N ARG A 148 0.71 1.71 9.35
CA ARG A 148 1.62 1.24 10.39
C ARG A 148 1.60 2.11 11.65
N LEU A 149 1.48 3.42 11.50
CA LEU A 149 1.24 4.30 12.63
C LEU A 149 -0.11 3.99 13.31
N GLY A 150 -1.16 3.68 12.54
CA GLY A 150 -2.43 3.24 13.08
C GLY A 150 -2.33 1.94 13.89
N ASN A 151 -1.54 0.95 13.41
CA ASN A 151 -1.26 -0.28 14.16
C ASN A 151 -0.56 0.03 15.50
N LEU A 152 0.35 1.00 15.54
CA LEU A 152 0.99 1.45 16.79
C LEU A 152 -0.05 1.97 17.79
N PHE A 153 -0.97 2.85 17.36
CA PHE A 153 -2.04 3.36 18.22
C PHE A 153 -2.99 2.26 18.72
N ASN A 154 -3.19 1.21 17.93
CA ASN A 154 -3.94 0.03 18.35
C ASN A 154 -3.11 -0.94 19.24
N SER A 155 -1.84 -0.65 19.47
CA SER A 155 -0.92 -1.55 20.19
C SER A 155 -0.93 -2.96 19.61
N GLU A 156 -0.87 -3.09 18.28
CA GLU A 156 -0.93 -4.36 17.57
C GLU A 156 0.27 -4.54 16.62
N ILE A 157 0.63 -5.80 16.32
CA ILE A 157 1.68 -6.13 15.34
C ILE A 157 3.07 -5.58 15.78
N TYR A 158 3.41 -5.70 17.04
CA TYR A 158 4.75 -5.41 17.57
C TYR A 158 5.68 -6.62 17.44
N GLY A 159 6.94 -6.44 17.83
CA GLY A 159 7.96 -7.48 17.75
C GLY A 159 8.31 -8.12 19.08
N ASP A 160 9.33 -8.96 19.05
CA ASP A 160 9.86 -9.69 20.21
C ASP A 160 10.41 -8.76 21.29
N MET A 161 10.70 -9.32 22.47
CA MET A 161 11.35 -8.60 23.57
C MET A 161 12.69 -8.01 23.13
N THR A 162 13.00 -6.81 23.63
CA THR A 162 14.23 -6.12 23.29
C THR A 162 14.83 -5.39 24.47
N SER A 163 16.15 -5.33 24.54
CA SER A 163 16.90 -4.51 25.48
C SER A 163 17.29 -3.14 24.94
N LEU A 164 16.83 -2.79 23.72
CA LEU A 164 17.17 -1.52 23.09
C LEU A 164 16.48 -0.35 23.81
N PRO A 165 17.15 0.83 23.91
CA PRO A 165 16.64 1.97 24.66
C PRO A 165 15.36 2.60 24.08
N TRP A 166 14.95 2.22 22.89
CA TRP A 166 13.70 2.63 22.23
C TRP A 166 12.66 1.51 22.17
N GLY A 167 12.79 0.47 23.03
CA GLY A 167 11.78 -0.56 23.20
C GLY A 167 10.49 0.03 23.79
N PHE A 168 9.34 -0.49 23.37
CA PHE A 168 8.02 -0.06 23.84
C PHE A 168 7.41 -1.12 24.77
N VAL A 169 6.92 -0.70 25.91
CA VAL A 169 6.07 -1.51 26.80
C VAL A 169 4.61 -1.23 26.44
N PHE A 170 3.94 -2.15 25.76
CA PHE A 170 2.55 -1.99 25.32
C PHE A 170 1.56 -2.34 26.45
N GLU A 171 1.38 -1.39 27.39
CA GLU A 171 0.61 -1.59 28.62
C GLU A 171 -0.85 -2.00 28.37
N LEU A 172 -1.49 -1.48 27.33
CA LEU A 172 -2.87 -1.84 26.98
C LEU A 172 -3.04 -3.30 26.52
N ARG A 173 -1.92 -3.97 26.21
CA ARG A 173 -1.89 -5.42 25.87
C ARG A 173 -1.44 -6.27 27.05
N GLY A 174 -1.17 -5.66 28.20
CA GLY A 174 -0.66 -6.35 29.38
C GLY A 174 0.81 -6.72 29.31
N GLU A 175 1.55 -6.13 28.36
CA GLU A 175 2.99 -6.33 28.27
C GLU A 175 3.69 -5.62 29.45
N THR A 176 4.68 -6.29 30.01
CA THR A 176 5.50 -5.77 31.11
C THR A 176 6.95 -5.56 30.69
N GLU A 177 7.37 -6.19 29.59
CA GLU A 177 8.71 -6.12 29.05
C GLU A 177 8.75 -5.27 27.77
N PRO A 178 9.89 -4.58 27.51
CA PRO A 178 10.04 -3.80 26.29
C PRO A 178 10.04 -4.69 25.03
N LYS A 179 9.27 -4.31 24.03
CA LYS A 179 9.13 -4.98 22.73
C LYS A 179 9.67 -4.10 21.60
N HIS A 180 10.09 -4.72 20.50
CA HIS A 180 10.43 -3.98 19.28
C HIS A 180 9.18 -3.28 18.73
N PRO A 181 9.17 -1.94 18.56
CA PRO A 181 8.07 -1.24 17.88
C PRO A 181 8.16 -1.42 16.36
N THR A 182 7.92 -2.66 15.88
CA THR A 182 8.05 -3.01 14.46
C THR A 182 7.15 -2.21 13.55
N GLN A 183 6.03 -1.70 14.07
CA GLN A 183 5.15 -0.76 13.39
C GLN A 183 5.91 0.52 12.98
N LEU A 184 6.75 1.06 13.88
CA LEU A 184 7.56 2.25 13.58
C LEU A 184 8.68 1.94 12.59
N TYR A 185 9.29 0.75 12.66
CA TYR A 185 10.32 0.36 11.71
C TYR A 185 9.74 0.24 10.30
N GLU A 186 8.59 -0.41 10.17
CA GLU A 186 7.87 -0.50 8.90
C GLU A 186 7.39 0.88 8.42
N ALA A 187 6.81 1.71 9.30
CA ALA A 187 6.36 3.05 8.96
C ALA A 187 7.50 3.93 8.44
N LEU A 188 8.64 3.94 9.12
CA LEU A 188 9.82 4.69 8.70
C LEU A 188 10.37 4.20 7.36
N SER A 189 10.44 2.88 7.17
CA SER A 189 10.90 2.27 5.93
C SER A 189 10.02 2.66 4.75
N TYR A 190 8.69 2.61 4.92
CA TYR A 190 7.74 2.97 3.86
C TYR A 190 7.75 4.47 3.59
N PHE A 191 7.89 5.30 4.63
CA PHE A 191 8.04 6.74 4.47
C PHE A 191 9.30 7.11 3.68
N LEU A 192 10.45 6.53 4.04
CA LEU A 192 11.71 6.77 3.35
C LEU A 192 11.66 6.30 1.89
N LEU A 193 11.04 5.15 1.63
CA LEU A 193 10.79 4.66 0.28
C LEU A 193 9.90 5.62 -0.50
N GLY A 194 8.82 6.14 0.10
CA GLY A 194 7.96 7.13 -0.51
C GLY A 194 8.69 8.44 -0.85
N VAL A 195 9.52 8.93 0.09
CA VAL A 195 10.38 10.11 -0.14
C VAL A 195 11.36 9.84 -1.29
N PHE A 196 12.03 8.71 -1.30
CA PHE A 196 12.91 8.31 -2.40
C PHE A 196 12.17 8.34 -3.74
N GLN A 197 10.99 7.73 -3.81
CA GLN A 197 10.20 7.69 -5.04
C GLN A 197 9.71 9.08 -5.48
N ILE A 198 9.27 9.93 -4.56
CA ILE A 198 8.90 11.34 -4.87
C ILE A 198 10.12 12.12 -5.41
N LEU A 199 11.30 11.94 -4.83
CA LEU A 199 12.52 12.59 -5.31
C LEU A 199 12.91 12.08 -6.71
N MET A 200 12.83 10.77 -6.95
CA MET A 200 13.03 10.19 -8.28
C MET A 200 12.02 10.72 -9.29
N TYR A 201 10.74 10.78 -8.92
CA TYR A 201 9.69 11.35 -9.73
C TYR A 201 9.95 12.84 -10.04
N LYS A 202 10.36 13.61 -9.03
CA LYS A 202 10.59 15.05 -9.18
C LYS A 202 11.80 15.38 -10.05
N TYR A 203 12.91 14.67 -9.86
CA TYR A 203 14.21 15.07 -10.41
C TYR A 203 14.73 14.18 -11.53
N ARG A 204 14.17 12.97 -11.71
CA ARG A 204 14.69 11.96 -12.65
C ARG A 204 13.65 11.33 -13.56
N LEU A 205 12.38 11.77 -13.51
CA LEU A 205 11.27 11.17 -14.25
C LEU A 205 11.54 11.03 -15.76
N ASP A 206 12.23 12.03 -16.34
CA ASP A 206 12.66 12.04 -17.74
C ASP A 206 13.66 10.95 -18.12
N LYS A 207 14.35 10.38 -17.14
CA LYS A 207 15.37 9.32 -17.32
C LYS A 207 14.86 7.94 -16.92
N LEU A 208 13.65 7.85 -16.37
CA LEU A 208 13.08 6.62 -15.87
C LEU A 208 12.11 6.01 -16.89
N TYR A 209 11.90 4.73 -16.75
CA TYR A 209 10.99 3.95 -17.59
C TYR A 209 9.83 3.41 -16.76
N ARG A 210 8.67 3.15 -17.42
CA ARG A 210 7.49 2.54 -16.79
C ARG A 210 7.84 1.20 -16.16
N GLY A 211 7.35 0.97 -14.95
CA GLY A 211 7.68 -0.19 -14.12
C GLY A 211 8.75 0.08 -13.08
N PHE A 212 9.43 1.24 -13.13
CA PHE A 212 10.45 1.58 -12.14
C PHE A 212 9.88 1.79 -10.74
N PHE A 213 8.83 2.59 -10.60
CA PHE A 213 8.27 2.92 -9.29
C PHE A 213 7.58 1.73 -8.65
N ILE A 214 6.79 0.96 -9.40
CA ILE A 214 6.17 -0.27 -8.87
C ILE A 214 7.22 -1.34 -8.55
N GLY A 215 8.26 -1.45 -9.36
CA GLY A 215 9.38 -2.37 -9.12
C GLY A 215 10.14 -2.03 -7.84
N THR A 216 10.53 -0.77 -7.66
CA THR A 216 11.22 -0.30 -6.45
C THR A 216 10.31 -0.34 -5.22
N PHE A 217 9.00 -0.10 -5.38
CA PHE A 217 8.02 -0.27 -4.32
C PHE A 217 7.98 -1.71 -3.80
N PHE A 218 7.81 -2.68 -4.68
CA PHE A 218 7.73 -4.08 -4.28
C PHE A 218 9.03 -4.55 -3.60
N ILE A 219 10.19 -4.22 -4.16
CA ILE A 219 11.47 -4.59 -3.55
C ILE A 219 11.66 -3.90 -2.20
N GLY A 220 11.44 -2.59 -2.12
CA GLY A 220 11.66 -1.81 -0.90
C GLY A 220 10.66 -2.17 0.20
N CYS A 221 9.36 -2.20 -0.11
CA CYS A 221 8.32 -2.47 0.86
C CYS A 221 8.39 -3.92 1.38
N PHE A 222 8.40 -4.90 0.48
CA PHE A 222 8.36 -6.31 0.86
C PHE A 222 9.75 -6.85 1.27
N GLY A 223 10.84 -6.27 0.76
CA GLY A 223 12.18 -6.57 1.24
C GLY A 223 12.38 -6.11 2.69
N MET A 224 11.98 -4.88 3.03
CA MET A 224 12.02 -4.41 4.43
C MET A 224 11.07 -5.20 5.32
N ARG A 225 9.87 -5.52 4.84
CA ARG A 225 8.96 -6.40 5.58
C ARG A 225 9.60 -7.76 5.87
N PHE A 226 10.21 -8.39 4.88
CA PHE A 226 10.92 -9.66 5.05
C PHE A 226 11.98 -9.60 6.15
N LEU A 227 12.76 -8.49 6.19
CA LEU A 227 13.80 -8.30 7.21
C LEU A 227 13.23 -8.02 8.61
N ILE A 228 12.19 -7.18 8.70
CA ILE A 228 11.56 -6.82 9.98
C ILE A 228 10.84 -8.03 10.58
N GLU A 229 10.32 -8.93 9.75
CA GLU A 229 9.60 -10.12 10.18
C GLU A 229 10.46 -11.07 11.04
N PHE A 230 11.80 -11.01 10.97
CA PHE A 230 12.69 -11.80 11.84
C PHE A 230 12.65 -11.39 13.33
N ILE A 231 12.20 -10.18 13.60
CA ILE A 231 12.10 -9.62 14.97
C ILE A 231 10.66 -9.37 15.39
N LYS A 232 9.70 -9.94 14.66
CA LYS A 232 8.28 -9.76 14.88
C LYS A 232 7.67 -10.95 15.60
N GLU A 233 6.83 -10.71 16.59
CA GLU A 233 6.12 -11.79 17.24
C GLU A 233 5.21 -12.54 16.27
N PRO A 234 5.17 -13.91 16.36
CA PRO A 234 4.22 -14.71 15.60
C PRO A 234 2.79 -14.26 15.86
N GLN A 235 2.03 -13.99 14.80
CA GLN A 235 0.65 -13.51 14.92
C GLN A 235 -0.36 -14.64 15.04
N VAL A 236 0.03 -15.84 14.64
CA VAL A 236 -0.79 -17.06 14.69
C VAL A 236 0.03 -18.23 15.21
N GLY A 237 -0.59 -19.11 16.00
CA GLY A 237 0.12 -20.16 16.72
C GLY A 237 0.91 -21.14 15.84
N PHE A 238 0.50 -21.37 14.59
CA PHE A 238 1.20 -22.28 13.68
C PHE A 238 2.51 -21.70 13.12
N GLU A 239 2.77 -20.39 13.27
CA GLU A 239 4.02 -19.75 12.80
C GLU A 239 5.22 -20.11 13.69
N GLN A 240 5.00 -20.53 14.93
CA GLN A 240 6.07 -20.80 15.90
C GLN A 240 7.03 -21.92 15.45
N ASP A 241 6.54 -22.89 14.66
CA ASP A 241 7.35 -24.01 14.16
C ASP A 241 7.86 -23.79 12.72
N MET A 242 7.64 -22.62 12.13
CA MET A 242 8.05 -22.34 10.75
C MET A 242 9.47 -21.76 10.69
N VAL A 243 10.27 -22.24 9.73
CA VAL A 243 11.63 -21.68 9.45
C VAL A 243 11.53 -20.23 8.96
N LEU A 244 10.53 -19.94 8.12
CA LEU A 244 10.15 -18.61 7.70
C LEU A 244 8.67 -18.43 8.02
N ASN A 245 8.30 -17.32 8.67
CA ASN A 245 6.90 -17.05 8.98
C ASN A 245 6.09 -16.67 7.72
N MET A 246 4.77 -16.58 7.86
CA MET A 246 3.88 -16.27 6.74
C MET A 246 4.17 -14.91 6.10
N GLY A 247 4.59 -13.92 6.90
CA GLY A 247 4.96 -12.60 6.41
C GLY A 247 6.18 -12.65 5.47
N GLN A 248 7.16 -13.49 5.78
CA GLN A 248 8.35 -13.72 4.94
C GLN A 248 7.98 -14.48 3.66
N TRP A 249 7.25 -15.59 3.77
CA TRP A 249 6.79 -16.35 2.61
C TRP A 249 5.97 -15.51 1.63
N LEU A 250 5.08 -14.66 2.14
CA LEU A 250 4.28 -13.75 1.31
C LEU A 250 5.12 -12.62 0.70
N SER A 251 6.24 -12.25 1.32
CA SER A 251 7.10 -11.17 0.80
C SER A 251 7.93 -11.60 -0.41
N ILE A 252 8.38 -12.85 -0.46
CA ILE A 252 9.25 -13.37 -1.54
C ILE A 252 8.62 -13.18 -2.93
N PRO A 253 7.37 -13.60 -3.21
CA PRO A 253 6.77 -13.40 -4.53
C PRO A 253 6.70 -11.94 -4.96
N PHE A 254 6.44 -11.03 -4.03
CA PHE A 254 6.36 -9.60 -4.34
C PHE A 254 7.74 -9.00 -4.63
N VAL A 255 8.80 -9.42 -3.92
CA VAL A 255 10.17 -9.02 -4.25
C VAL A 255 10.55 -9.51 -5.65
N LEU A 256 10.23 -10.76 -5.99
CA LEU A 256 10.46 -11.30 -7.33
C LEU A 256 9.67 -10.55 -8.42
N LEU A 257 8.41 -10.20 -8.15
CA LEU A 257 7.62 -9.34 -9.04
C LEU A 257 8.27 -7.96 -9.21
N GLY A 258 8.79 -7.38 -8.13
CA GLY A 258 9.51 -6.11 -8.18
C GLY A 258 10.74 -6.17 -9.08
N ILE A 259 11.55 -7.22 -8.95
CA ILE A 259 12.68 -7.47 -9.85
C ILE A 259 12.18 -7.62 -11.29
N GLY A 260 11.11 -8.38 -11.51
CA GLY A 260 10.49 -8.53 -12.83
C GLY A 260 10.05 -7.20 -13.45
N PHE A 261 9.45 -6.29 -12.66
CA PHE A 261 9.08 -4.95 -13.15
C PHE A 261 10.31 -4.09 -13.48
N LEU A 262 11.40 -4.16 -12.71
CA LEU A 262 12.64 -3.44 -13.05
C LEU A 262 13.27 -3.98 -14.33
N VAL A 263 13.30 -5.31 -14.50
CA VAL A 263 13.79 -5.94 -15.74
C VAL A 263 12.90 -5.53 -16.93
N TYR A 264 11.58 -5.59 -16.76
CA TYR A 264 10.63 -5.11 -17.77
C TYR A 264 10.88 -3.64 -18.15
N SER A 265 11.03 -2.78 -17.15
CA SER A 265 11.32 -1.35 -17.31
C SER A 265 12.59 -1.14 -18.15
N TYR A 266 13.66 -1.85 -17.82
CA TYR A 266 14.94 -1.76 -18.52
C TYR A 266 14.91 -2.31 -19.95
N ILE A 267 14.17 -3.39 -20.21
CA ILE A 267 14.03 -4.00 -21.53
C ILE A 267 13.13 -3.17 -22.44
N LYS A 268 11.94 -2.77 -21.95
CA LYS A 268 10.94 -2.06 -22.78
C LYS A 268 11.30 -0.60 -23.01
N LYS A 269 12.02 0.03 -22.09
CA LYS A 269 12.47 1.44 -22.16
C LYS A 269 11.35 2.42 -22.51
N GLN A 270 10.12 2.10 -22.10
CA GLN A 270 8.98 3.00 -22.28
C GLN A 270 9.09 4.13 -21.27
N PRO A 271 9.10 5.41 -21.69
CA PRO A 271 9.25 6.55 -20.77
C PRO A 271 8.23 6.50 -19.62
N ALA A 272 8.70 6.76 -18.40
CA ALA A 272 7.82 6.84 -17.23
C ALA A 272 6.83 8.00 -17.36
N MET A 273 7.33 9.16 -17.85
CA MET A 273 6.52 10.34 -18.11
C MET A 273 5.66 10.18 -19.37
N ILE A 274 4.43 10.69 -19.34
CA ILE A 274 3.61 10.83 -20.56
C ILE A 274 4.26 11.86 -21.48
N VAL A 275 4.56 11.46 -22.69
CA VAL A 275 5.14 12.34 -23.73
C VAL A 275 4.05 12.73 -24.73
N HIS A 276 3.50 13.95 -24.57
CA HIS A 276 2.48 14.44 -25.49
C HIS A 276 3.04 14.64 -26.91
N PRO A 277 2.26 14.37 -27.97
CA PRO A 277 2.71 14.46 -29.37
C PRO A 277 3.34 15.81 -29.75
N GLU A 278 2.84 16.91 -29.18
CA GLU A 278 3.38 18.25 -29.42
C GLU A 278 4.79 18.43 -28.85
N LYS A 279 5.08 17.80 -27.70
CA LYS A 279 6.43 17.81 -27.10
C LYS A 279 7.39 16.84 -27.79
N LYS A 280 6.88 15.80 -28.44
CA LYS A 280 7.70 14.89 -29.27
C LYS A 280 8.34 15.61 -30.46
N LYS A 281 7.66 16.61 -31.05
CA LYS A 281 8.20 17.41 -32.16
C LYS A 281 9.30 18.41 -31.70
N ALA A 282 9.30 18.80 -30.44
CA ALA A 282 10.25 19.76 -29.87
C ALA A 282 11.45 19.09 -29.13
N ALA A 283 11.46 17.77 -28.99
CA ALA A 283 12.52 17.04 -28.30
C ALA A 283 13.81 16.98 -29.15
N PRO A 284 15.01 17.12 -28.55
CA PRO A 284 16.28 16.97 -29.28
C PRO A 284 16.34 15.59 -29.98
N THR A 285 16.92 15.57 -31.15
CA THR A 285 16.96 14.41 -32.10
C THR A 285 17.43 13.09 -31.48
N ASN A 286 18.18 13.14 -30.38
CA ASN A 286 18.65 11.97 -29.64
C ASN A 286 17.56 11.25 -28.82
N TYR A 287 16.52 11.96 -28.38
CA TYR A 287 15.38 11.39 -27.66
C TYR A 287 14.38 10.74 -28.62
N ALA A 288 14.20 11.35 -29.81
CA ALA A 288 13.32 10.82 -30.85
C ALA A 288 13.85 9.48 -31.44
N LYS A 289 15.18 9.28 -31.52
CA LYS A 289 15.78 8.01 -31.99
C LYS A 289 15.61 6.85 -31.03
N SER A 290 15.40 7.09 -29.72
CA SER A 290 15.15 6.01 -28.74
C SER A 290 13.71 5.53 -28.74
N LEU A 291 12.76 6.30 -29.34
CA LEU A 291 11.34 5.99 -29.38
C LEU A 291 10.91 5.20 -30.64
N ASN A 292 11.79 5.14 -31.63
CA ASN A 292 11.56 4.43 -32.91
C ASN A 292 12.34 3.11 -33.03
N LYS A 293 12.95 2.65 -31.97
CA LYS A 293 13.53 1.32 -31.80
C LYS A 293 12.75 0.59 -30.70
#